data_2559d3e09bfbe0c42f4e2ae5d3e20190
#
_entry.id   2559d3e09bfbe0c42f4e2ae5d3e20190
#
_cell.length_a   1.000
_cell.length_b   1.000
_cell.length_c   1.000
_cell.angle_alpha   90.00
_cell.angle_beta   90.00
_cell.angle_gamma   90.00
#
_symmetry.space_group_name_H-M   'P 1'
#
loop_
_entity.id
_entity.type
_entity.pdbx_description
1 polymer ?
#
loop_
_entity_poly.entity_id
_entity_poly.type
_entity_poly.pdbx_seq_one_letter_code
_entity_poly.pdbx_strand_id
1 'polypeptide(L)'
;MNSRVHPKYKTKYRVTNWAEYDRAFVERGNVNLWISPEAIRTWTAKPSGRRGAPQKYTDLAIETALTLRLLFRLPLRQAEGFLRSILHLMDLSLEAPDHTTLSRRSRSLKAKLVPIASKKPIHLIINSTGLSIVGEGEWAAAKHGDRGRWGWRKLHIGVDRAGMIRTQVLTNSSGDDAATGIKIIKKTKGKLSSVTGDAAYDTVGIYDQANTRGARVVVPPTRTASVSGRKPRSAARDRTIGRVAKIGRRRWKKGSGYHRQGVVENALFRYKSKLGDKLHARGPSPAKVVNRGGPAGSIFFARQRRRTTTGS
;
A
#
# COMPACT_ATOMS: atom_id res chain seq x y z
N MET A 1 -19.03 -18.40 25.72
CA MET A 1 -19.19 -17.46 24.59
C MET A 1 -19.53 -18.23 23.34
N ASN A 2 -20.75 -18.13 22.84
CA ASN A 2 -21.13 -18.79 21.58
C ASN A 2 -20.48 -18.05 20.41
N SER A 3 -19.50 -18.67 19.77
CA SER A 3 -18.88 -18.16 18.56
C SER A 3 -19.93 -18.07 17.44
N ARG A 4 -20.23 -16.85 16.98
CA ARG A 4 -21.12 -16.57 15.83
C ARG A 4 -20.55 -17.05 14.48
N VAL A 5 -19.39 -17.72 14.48
CA VAL A 5 -18.73 -18.20 13.26
C VAL A 5 -19.30 -19.57 12.90
N HIS A 6 -19.88 -19.66 11.70
CA HIS A 6 -20.40 -20.92 11.17
C HIS A 6 -19.33 -22.03 11.22
N PRO A 7 -19.63 -23.29 11.65
CA PRO A 7 -18.66 -24.37 11.82
C PRO A 7 -17.75 -24.64 10.60
N LYS A 8 -18.27 -24.40 9.39
CA LYS A 8 -17.51 -24.55 8.13
C LYS A 8 -16.30 -23.60 8.02
N TYR A 9 -16.30 -22.49 8.75
CA TYR A 9 -15.27 -21.45 8.75
C TYR A 9 -14.45 -21.45 10.04
N LYS A 10 -14.70 -22.39 10.98
CA LYS A 10 -13.84 -22.53 12.15
C LYS A 10 -12.42 -22.86 11.69
N THR A 11 -11.48 -22.06 12.16
CA THR A 11 -10.06 -22.29 11.87
C THR A 11 -9.60 -23.60 12.48
N LYS A 12 -8.91 -24.42 11.70
CA LYS A 12 -8.30 -25.69 12.18
C LYS A 12 -7.08 -25.45 13.08
N TYR A 13 -6.65 -24.20 13.20
CA TYR A 13 -5.49 -23.81 14.00
C TYR A 13 -5.93 -23.41 15.41
N ARG A 14 -5.30 -24.03 16.39
CA ARG A 14 -5.46 -23.71 17.81
C ARG A 14 -4.16 -23.06 18.29
N VAL A 15 -4.26 -21.90 18.92
CA VAL A 15 -3.09 -21.28 19.55
C VAL A 15 -2.77 -22.12 20.79
N THR A 16 -1.57 -22.67 20.86
CA THR A 16 -1.09 -23.50 21.98
C THR A 16 -0.18 -22.73 22.92
N ASN A 17 0.39 -21.61 22.44
CA ASN A 17 1.33 -20.76 23.17
C ASN A 17 0.74 -19.37 23.44
N TRP A 18 -0.40 -19.31 24.14
CA TRP A 18 -1.11 -18.06 24.40
C TRP A 18 -0.23 -16.97 25.03
N ALA A 19 0.61 -17.32 26.01
CA ALA A 19 1.48 -16.35 26.68
C ALA A 19 2.49 -15.68 25.73
N GLU A 20 3.07 -16.44 24.80
CA GLU A 20 3.97 -15.89 23.78
C GLU A 20 3.20 -15.08 22.73
N TYR A 21 2.02 -15.57 22.34
CA TYR A 21 1.13 -14.88 21.42
C TYR A 21 0.71 -13.51 21.98
N ASP A 22 0.25 -13.45 23.22
CA ASP A 22 -0.16 -12.21 23.88
C ASP A 22 1.02 -11.25 24.07
N ARG A 23 2.17 -11.76 24.52
CA ARG A 23 3.39 -10.95 24.62
C ARG A 23 3.76 -10.34 23.28
N ALA A 24 3.69 -11.09 22.19
CA ALA A 24 3.96 -10.58 20.86
C ALA A 24 2.94 -9.50 20.42
N PHE A 25 1.70 -9.53 20.90
CA PHE A 25 0.71 -8.48 20.66
C PHE A 25 0.99 -7.24 21.51
N VAL A 26 1.34 -7.39 22.77
CA VAL A 26 1.75 -6.29 23.66
C VAL A 26 2.97 -5.57 23.08
N GLU A 27 3.99 -6.32 22.65
CA GLU A 27 5.20 -5.78 22.00
C GLU A 27 4.89 -4.99 20.70
N ARG A 28 3.81 -5.32 20.00
CA ARG A 28 3.37 -4.54 18.83
C ARG A 28 2.84 -3.16 19.20
N GLY A 29 2.42 -2.95 20.45
CA GLY A 29 2.03 -1.66 20.98
C GLY A 29 3.20 -0.80 21.44
N ASN A 30 4.39 -1.39 21.57
CA ASN A 30 5.58 -0.68 21.99
C ASN A 30 6.04 0.31 20.90
N VAL A 31 6.09 1.60 21.25
CA VAL A 31 6.52 2.68 20.37
C VAL A 31 7.96 3.06 20.70
N ASN A 32 8.89 2.59 19.88
CA ASN A 32 10.28 3.02 19.91
C ASN A 32 10.49 4.11 18.87
N LEU A 33 10.65 5.35 19.31
CA LEU A 33 11.01 6.47 18.47
C LEU A 33 12.53 6.64 18.50
N TRP A 34 13.13 6.69 17.32
CA TRP A 34 14.55 6.93 17.16
C TRP A 34 14.79 7.87 15.98
N ILE A 35 15.54 8.93 16.21
CA ILE A 35 15.95 9.90 15.21
C ILE A 35 17.45 9.74 14.99
N SER A 36 17.87 9.44 13.76
CA SER A 36 19.28 9.24 13.47
C SER A 36 20.08 10.55 13.58
N PRO A 37 21.37 10.50 13.96
CA PRO A 37 22.22 11.68 13.97
C PRO A 37 22.26 12.42 12.63
N GLU A 38 22.15 11.68 11.52
CA GLU A 38 22.06 12.27 10.19
C GLU A 38 20.74 13.05 9.99
N ALA A 39 19.60 12.51 10.46
CA ALA A 39 18.32 13.18 10.41
C ALA A 39 18.34 14.49 11.23
N ILE A 40 19.00 14.50 12.37
CA ILE A 40 19.21 15.69 13.22
C ILE A 40 19.99 16.75 12.42
N ARG A 41 21.14 16.39 11.85
CA ARG A 41 22.00 17.30 11.07
C ARG A 41 21.32 17.85 9.83
N THR A 42 20.43 17.07 9.21
CA THR A 42 19.74 17.42 7.97
C THR A 42 18.31 17.93 8.19
N TRP A 43 17.93 18.21 9.43
CA TRP A 43 16.57 18.69 9.77
C TRP A 43 16.26 20.07 9.20
N THR A 44 17.21 20.99 9.35
CA THR A 44 17.09 22.35 8.86
C THR A 44 17.70 22.48 7.47
N ALA A 45 17.02 23.19 6.59
CA ALA A 45 17.50 23.40 5.23
C ALA A 45 18.63 24.43 5.20
N LYS A 46 19.64 24.18 4.37
CA LYS A 46 20.69 25.16 4.10
C LYS A 46 20.12 26.37 3.33
N PRO A 47 20.59 27.59 3.57
CA PRO A 47 20.19 28.76 2.79
C PRO A 47 20.44 28.52 1.30
N SER A 48 19.45 28.80 0.46
CA SER A 48 19.54 28.53 -0.99
C SER A 48 20.13 29.69 -1.82
N GLY A 49 20.33 30.86 -1.20
CA GLY A 49 20.74 32.08 -1.88
C GLY A 49 19.74 32.62 -2.92
N ARG A 50 18.59 31.96 -3.10
CA ARG A 50 17.56 32.39 -4.05
C ARG A 50 16.69 33.51 -3.45
N ARG A 51 16.19 34.42 -4.31
CA ARG A 51 15.24 35.47 -3.93
C ARG A 51 13.96 34.86 -3.35
N GLY A 52 13.47 35.39 -2.24
CA GLY A 52 12.27 34.95 -1.53
C GLY A 52 12.56 34.39 -0.15
N ALA A 53 11.51 34.04 0.61
CA ALA A 53 11.67 33.46 1.94
C ALA A 53 12.35 32.08 1.87
N PRO A 54 13.50 31.88 2.56
CA PRO A 54 14.22 30.60 2.52
C PRO A 54 13.40 29.48 3.17
N GLN A 55 13.58 28.27 2.67
CA GLN A 55 13.01 27.10 3.30
C GLN A 55 13.75 26.80 4.60
N LYS A 56 13.04 26.85 5.75
CA LYS A 56 13.62 26.53 7.06
C LYS A 56 13.83 25.03 7.27
N TYR A 57 12.92 24.20 6.75
CA TYR A 57 12.89 22.76 6.98
C TYR A 57 13.16 21.96 5.71
N THR A 58 13.89 20.87 5.83
CA THR A 58 14.12 19.93 4.73
C THR A 58 12.87 19.08 4.44
N ASP A 59 12.86 18.39 3.30
CA ASP A 59 11.81 17.41 2.99
C ASP A 59 11.72 16.31 4.06
N LEU A 60 12.84 15.91 4.66
CA LEU A 60 12.89 14.92 5.73
C LEU A 60 12.08 15.35 6.97
N ALA A 61 12.26 16.58 7.43
CA ALA A 61 11.51 17.11 8.58
C ALA A 61 10.00 17.14 8.30
N ILE A 62 9.61 17.55 7.08
CA ILE A 62 8.21 17.58 6.65
C ILE A 62 7.64 16.16 6.52
N GLU A 63 8.40 15.22 5.94
CA GLU A 63 7.98 13.81 5.82
C GLU A 63 7.80 13.16 7.19
N THR A 64 8.69 13.44 8.14
CA THR A 64 8.60 12.94 9.52
C THR A 64 7.31 13.42 10.18
N ALA A 65 7.04 14.74 10.16
CA ALA A 65 5.83 15.31 10.74
C ALA A 65 4.54 14.75 10.09
N LEU A 66 4.52 14.65 8.76
CA LEU A 66 3.37 14.09 8.05
C LEU A 66 3.20 12.59 8.27
N THR A 67 4.29 11.85 8.48
CA THR A 67 4.25 10.42 8.81
C THR A 67 3.64 10.21 10.20
N LEU A 68 4.09 10.96 11.21
CA LEU A 68 3.51 10.92 12.56
C LEU A 68 2.02 11.31 12.54
N ARG A 69 1.69 12.38 11.80
CA ARG A 69 0.30 12.78 11.59
C ARG A 69 -0.57 11.64 11.07
N LEU A 70 -0.09 10.89 10.09
CA LEU A 70 -0.83 9.76 9.49
C LEU A 70 -0.95 8.58 10.45
N LEU A 71 0.14 8.23 11.13
CA LEU A 71 0.17 7.09 12.07
C LEU A 71 -0.77 7.30 13.26
N PHE A 72 -0.79 8.52 13.81
CA PHE A 72 -1.62 8.87 14.95
C PHE A 72 -2.95 9.57 14.57
N ARG A 73 -3.24 9.68 13.25
CA ARG A 73 -4.47 10.28 12.71
C ARG A 73 -4.74 11.70 13.21
N LEU A 74 -3.69 12.50 13.39
CA LEU A 74 -3.77 13.83 13.96
C LEU A 74 -4.21 14.89 12.92
N PRO A 75 -5.01 15.89 13.29
CA PRO A 75 -5.11 17.14 12.55
C PRO A 75 -3.74 17.84 12.44
N LEU A 76 -3.54 18.71 11.44
CA LEU A 76 -2.22 19.33 11.20
C LEU A 76 -1.68 20.12 12.39
N ARG A 77 -2.55 20.89 13.10
CA ARG A 77 -2.16 21.65 14.29
C ARG A 77 -1.73 20.72 15.44
N GLN A 78 -2.45 19.63 15.64
CA GLN A 78 -2.07 18.64 16.66
C GLN A 78 -0.80 17.89 16.27
N ALA A 79 -0.55 17.65 14.99
CA ALA A 79 0.69 17.03 14.52
C ALA A 79 1.92 17.90 14.78
N GLU A 80 1.79 19.24 14.66
CA GLU A 80 2.83 20.19 15.05
C GLU A 80 3.14 20.08 16.54
N GLY A 81 2.11 20.18 17.41
CA GLY A 81 2.28 20.09 18.87
C GLY A 81 2.84 18.74 19.30
N PHE A 82 2.36 17.66 18.70
CA PHE A 82 2.82 16.30 18.98
C PHE A 82 4.31 16.10 18.61
N LEU A 83 4.72 16.57 17.43
CA LEU A 83 6.13 16.51 17.04
C LEU A 83 7.00 17.34 17.96
N ARG A 84 6.56 18.57 18.33
CA ARG A 84 7.26 19.43 19.28
C ARG A 84 7.50 18.72 20.62
N SER A 85 6.45 18.06 21.15
CA SER A 85 6.55 17.28 22.39
C SER A 85 7.53 16.10 22.26
N ILE A 86 7.51 15.37 21.14
CA ILE A 86 8.45 14.27 20.90
C ILE A 86 9.90 14.78 20.86
N LEU A 87 10.17 15.86 20.14
CA LEU A 87 11.51 16.44 20.06
C LEU A 87 12.01 16.88 21.44
N HIS A 88 11.14 17.49 22.25
CA HIS A 88 11.45 17.87 23.63
C HIS A 88 11.69 16.65 24.53
N LEU A 89 10.86 15.61 24.47
CA LEU A 89 11.03 14.37 25.25
C LEU A 89 12.32 13.62 24.89
N MET A 90 12.83 13.82 23.69
CA MET A 90 14.10 13.24 23.22
C MET A 90 15.31 14.17 23.47
N ASP A 91 15.10 15.28 24.17
CA ASP A 91 16.12 16.29 24.45
C ASP A 91 16.83 16.79 23.18
N LEU A 92 16.05 17.00 22.10
CA LEU A 92 16.57 17.47 20.83
C LEU A 92 16.25 18.97 20.66
N SER A 93 17.31 19.78 20.47
CA SER A 93 17.21 21.21 20.15
C SER A 93 16.75 21.46 18.71
N LEU A 94 15.67 20.77 18.28
CA LEU A 94 15.08 20.89 16.96
C LEU A 94 13.71 21.54 17.05
N GLU A 95 13.39 22.39 16.08
CA GLU A 95 12.06 22.97 15.96
C GLU A 95 11.15 22.11 15.10
N ALA A 96 9.88 22.02 15.49
CA ALA A 96 8.84 21.35 14.68
C ALA A 96 8.35 22.31 13.58
N PRO A 97 8.16 21.83 12.33
CA PRO A 97 7.49 22.61 11.30
C PRO A 97 6.05 22.95 11.72
N ASP A 98 5.68 24.23 11.57
CA ASP A 98 4.32 24.69 11.82
C ASP A 98 3.30 24.09 10.84
N HIS A 99 2.03 24.06 11.25
CA HIS A 99 0.95 23.45 10.46
C HIS A 99 0.71 24.11 9.11
N THR A 100 1.01 25.42 8.95
CA THR A 100 0.88 26.12 7.67
C THR A 100 1.99 25.71 6.72
N THR A 101 3.21 25.57 7.22
CA THR A 101 4.35 25.01 6.49
C THR A 101 4.08 23.57 6.10
N LEU A 102 3.57 22.74 7.02
CA LEU A 102 3.19 21.35 6.71
C LEU A 102 2.12 21.30 5.61
N SER A 103 1.08 22.14 5.69
CA SER A 103 0.03 22.23 4.66
C SER A 103 0.59 22.62 3.30
N ARG A 104 1.40 23.65 3.24
CA ARG A 104 2.01 24.18 2.02
C ARG A 104 2.98 23.19 1.40
N ARG A 105 3.92 22.67 2.20
CA ARG A 105 4.96 21.74 1.74
C ARG A 105 4.40 20.37 1.37
N SER A 106 3.31 19.92 2.00
CA SER A 106 2.66 18.66 1.65
C SER A 106 2.24 18.56 0.18
N ARG A 107 1.94 19.70 -0.46
CA ARG A 107 1.55 19.77 -1.89
C ARG A 107 2.73 19.55 -2.84
N SER A 108 3.89 20.09 -2.50
CA SER A 108 5.11 20.04 -3.33
C SER A 108 6.07 18.91 -2.97
N LEU A 109 5.85 18.23 -1.84
CA LEU A 109 6.72 17.17 -1.36
C LEU A 109 6.85 16.03 -2.39
N LYS A 110 8.08 15.77 -2.81
CA LYS A 110 8.43 14.69 -3.73
C LYS A 110 8.85 13.42 -2.95
N ALA A 111 7.99 12.97 -2.03
CA ALA A 111 8.29 11.72 -1.31
C ALA A 111 8.53 10.57 -2.31
N LYS A 112 9.70 9.99 -2.27
CA LYS A 112 10.07 8.85 -3.11
C LYS A 112 9.86 7.57 -2.32
N LEU A 113 9.14 6.61 -2.91
CA LEU A 113 9.21 5.23 -2.46
C LEU A 113 10.67 4.79 -2.54
N VAL A 114 11.34 4.56 -1.41
CA VAL A 114 12.65 3.92 -1.41
C VAL A 114 12.41 2.45 -1.77
N PRO A 115 12.81 2.01 -2.96
CA PRO A 115 12.61 0.62 -3.34
C PRO A 115 13.50 -0.24 -2.46
N ILE A 116 12.91 -1.10 -1.65
CA ILE A 116 13.68 -2.11 -0.95
C ILE A 116 14.24 -3.06 -2.01
N ALA A 117 15.56 -3.04 -2.19
CA ALA A 117 16.22 -3.93 -3.12
C ALA A 117 15.93 -5.39 -2.75
N SER A 118 15.53 -6.19 -3.71
CA SER A 118 15.37 -7.64 -3.54
C SER A 118 16.44 -8.35 -4.34
N LYS A 119 17.28 -9.13 -3.65
CA LYS A 119 18.27 -10.00 -4.30
C LYS A 119 17.61 -11.18 -5.04
N LYS A 120 16.38 -11.56 -4.64
CA LYS A 120 15.61 -12.66 -5.24
C LYS A 120 14.54 -12.13 -6.19
N PRO A 121 14.18 -12.89 -7.24
CA PRO A 121 13.07 -12.51 -8.12
C PRO A 121 11.76 -12.32 -7.35
N ILE A 122 11.04 -11.26 -7.69
CA ILE A 122 9.84 -10.84 -6.98
C ILE A 122 8.62 -11.57 -7.56
N HIS A 123 7.81 -12.16 -6.68
CA HIS A 123 6.45 -12.56 -7.00
C HIS A 123 5.54 -11.37 -6.72
N LEU A 124 5.15 -10.66 -7.76
CA LEU A 124 4.29 -9.48 -7.66
C LEU A 124 2.83 -9.90 -7.59
N ILE A 125 2.12 -9.42 -6.57
CA ILE A 125 0.69 -9.67 -6.36
C ILE A 125 0.00 -8.32 -6.43
N ILE A 126 -0.96 -8.17 -7.36
CA ILE A 126 -1.63 -6.89 -7.65
C ILE A 126 -3.10 -6.93 -7.27
N ASN A 127 -3.58 -5.82 -6.74
CA ASN A 127 -5.00 -5.61 -6.46
C ASN A 127 -5.30 -4.11 -6.31
N SER A 128 -6.57 -3.76 -6.27
CA SER A 128 -7.05 -2.39 -6.08
C SER A 128 -8.07 -2.30 -4.96
N THR A 129 -8.25 -1.09 -4.42
CA THR A 129 -9.29 -0.79 -3.44
C THR A 129 -9.77 0.65 -3.59
N GLY A 130 -11.04 0.90 -3.26
CA GLY A 130 -11.59 2.24 -3.16
C GLY A 130 -11.16 2.94 -1.88
N LEU A 131 -10.85 4.25 -1.98
CA LEU A 131 -10.64 5.18 -0.89
C LEU A 131 -11.58 6.37 -1.07
N SER A 132 -12.41 6.68 -0.08
CA SER A 132 -13.30 7.85 -0.10
C SER A 132 -12.50 9.15 0.10
N ILE A 133 -13.05 10.27 -0.39
CA ILE A 133 -12.45 11.60 -0.19
C ILE A 133 -13.25 12.32 0.90
N VAL A 134 -12.57 12.80 1.94
CA VAL A 134 -13.23 13.51 3.05
C VAL A 134 -13.80 14.84 2.56
N GLY A 135 -15.08 15.09 2.84
CA GLY A 135 -15.76 16.35 2.57
C GLY A 135 -16.26 16.54 1.14
N GLU A 136 -16.12 15.53 0.26
CA GLU A 136 -16.78 15.54 -1.03
C GLU A 136 -18.01 14.61 -1.00
N GLY A 137 -19.19 15.20 -0.92
CA GLY A 137 -20.45 14.49 -1.16
C GLY A 137 -21.15 13.90 0.05
N GLU A 138 -20.49 13.67 1.20
CA GLU A 138 -21.16 13.08 2.37
C GLU A 138 -22.35 13.95 2.84
N TRP A 139 -22.17 15.25 2.93
CA TRP A 139 -23.23 16.18 3.35
C TRP A 139 -24.27 16.42 2.24
N ALA A 140 -23.82 16.57 0.99
CA ALA A 140 -24.71 16.75 -0.14
C ALA A 140 -25.55 15.50 -0.43
N ALA A 141 -24.98 14.30 -0.28
CA ALA A 141 -25.72 13.04 -0.39
C ALA A 141 -26.73 12.86 0.74
N ALA A 142 -26.38 13.25 1.96
CA ALA A 142 -27.29 13.19 3.12
C ALA A 142 -28.44 14.21 3.00
N LYS A 143 -28.20 15.40 2.42
CA LYS A 143 -29.20 16.47 2.31
C LYS A 143 -30.05 16.46 1.05
N HIS A 144 -29.49 16.00 -0.07
CA HIS A 144 -30.11 16.10 -1.40
C HIS A 144 -30.32 14.75 -2.11
N GLY A 145 -30.16 13.63 -1.40
CA GLY A 145 -30.26 12.29 -1.96
C GLY A 145 -29.11 11.98 -2.93
N ASP A 146 -29.23 10.89 -3.65
CA ASP A 146 -28.19 10.23 -4.46
C ASP A 146 -27.56 11.05 -5.61
N ARG A 147 -27.81 12.34 -5.70
CA ARG A 147 -27.20 13.26 -6.68
C ARG A 147 -25.84 13.80 -6.27
N GLY A 148 -25.41 13.55 -5.03
CA GLY A 148 -24.05 13.86 -4.56
C GLY A 148 -23.06 12.80 -5.08
N ARG A 149 -22.22 13.13 -6.06
CA ARG A 149 -21.12 12.26 -6.49
C ARG A 149 -20.20 12.00 -5.29
N TRP A 150 -20.26 10.81 -4.73
CA TRP A 150 -19.31 10.34 -3.75
C TRP A 150 -17.92 10.38 -4.37
N GLY A 151 -17.12 11.36 -3.95
CA GLY A 151 -15.74 11.44 -4.39
C GLY A 151 -14.94 10.26 -3.84
N TRP A 152 -14.58 9.31 -4.69
CA TRP A 152 -13.66 8.24 -4.31
C TRP A 152 -12.56 8.07 -5.35
N ARG A 153 -11.45 7.53 -4.90
CA ARG A 153 -10.29 7.22 -5.73
C ARG A 153 -9.97 5.76 -5.62
N LYS A 154 -9.37 5.21 -6.64
CA LYS A 154 -8.93 3.82 -6.66
C LYS A 154 -7.44 3.75 -6.41
N LEU A 155 -7.06 3.08 -5.31
CA LEU A 155 -5.67 2.77 -4.98
C LEU A 155 -5.34 1.38 -5.50
N HIS A 156 -4.40 1.31 -6.43
CA HIS A 156 -3.85 0.05 -6.94
C HIS A 156 -2.49 -0.17 -6.33
N ILE A 157 -2.23 -1.36 -5.80
CA ILE A 157 -0.94 -1.74 -5.22
C ILE A 157 -0.39 -3.01 -5.82
N GLY A 158 0.92 -3.07 -5.90
CA GLY A 158 1.67 -4.29 -6.15
C GLY A 158 2.51 -4.63 -4.92
N VAL A 159 2.30 -5.81 -4.36
CA VAL A 159 3.04 -6.30 -3.18
C VAL A 159 3.86 -7.53 -3.53
N ASP A 160 4.89 -7.81 -2.74
CA ASP A 160 5.61 -9.08 -2.81
C ASP A 160 4.99 -10.15 -1.89
N ARG A 161 5.59 -11.36 -1.85
CA ARG A 161 5.12 -12.46 -0.98
C ARG A 161 5.16 -12.14 0.51
N ALA A 162 6.02 -11.20 0.93
CA ALA A 162 6.08 -10.76 2.32
C ALA A 162 5.01 -9.70 2.64
N GLY A 163 4.20 -9.29 1.64
CA GLY A 163 3.19 -8.25 1.76
C GLY A 163 3.77 -6.84 1.80
N MET A 164 5.03 -6.67 1.32
CA MET A 164 5.66 -5.36 1.17
C MET A 164 5.17 -4.68 -0.10
N ILE A 165 4.71 -3.44 0.02
CA ILE A 165 4.26 -2.65 -1.12
C ILE A 165 5.48 -2.25 -1.96
N ARG A 166 5.56 -2.77 -3.18
CA ARG A 166 6.62 -2.50 -4.14
C ARG A 166 6.28 -1.34 -5.06
N THR A 167 5.01 -1.20 -5.39
CA THR A 167 4.52 -0.16 -6.30
C THR A 167 3.09 0.20 -5.95
N GLN A 168 2.75 1.45 -6.16
CA GLN A 168 1.39 1.95 -5.99
C GLN A 168 1.03 2.97 -7.07
N VAL A 169 -0.26 3.02 -7.42
CA VAL A 169 -0.84 3.98 -8.36
C VAL A 169 -2.21 4.39 -7.84
N LEU A 170 -2.47 5.69 -7.76
CA LEU A 170 -3.78 6.24 -7.44
C LEU A 170 -4.44 6.72 -8.75
N THR A 171 -5.66 6.28 -9.00
CA THR A 171 -6.46 6.68 -10.17
C THR A 171 -7.78 7.31 -9.73
N ASN A 172 -8.52 7.84 -10.68
CA ASN A 172 -9.92 8.18 -10.48
C ASN A 172 -10.76 6.91 -10.24
N SER A 173 -11.98 7.08 -9.80
CA SER A 173 -12.92 5.98 -9.57
C SER A 173 -13.14 5.09 -10.81
N SER A 174 -13.12 5.67 -12.01
CA SER A 174 -13.24 5.01 -13.30
C SER A 174 -11.93 4.36 -13.80
N GLY A 175 -10.85 4.40 -13.01
CA GLY A 175 -9.55 3.84 -13.41
C GLY A 175 -9.63 2.35 -13.71
N ASP A 176 -9.21 1.96 -14.92
CA ASP A 176 -9.17 0.57 -15.37
C ASP A 176 -8.09 -0.22 -14.61
N ASP A 177 -8.47 -1.39 -14.07
CA ASP A 177 -7.58 -2.23 -13.26
C ASP A 177 -6.46 -2.85 -14.11
N ALA A 178 -6.78 -3.36 -15.30
CA ALA A 178 -5.79 -4.01 -16.16
C ALA A 178 -4.78 -3.00 -16.72
N ALA A 179 -5.22 -1.85 -17.22
CA ALA A 179 -4.34 -0.79 -17.70
C ALA A 179 -3.42 -0.26 -16.58
N THR A 180 -3.96 -0.16 -15.34
CA THR A 180 -3.16 0.26 -14.19
C THR A 180 -2.23 -0.86 -13.72
N GLY A 181 -2.66 -2.12 -13.80
CA GLY A 181 -1.82 -3.29 -13.55
C GLY A 181 -0.59 -3.32 -14.44
N ILE A 182 -0.73 -3.01 -15.73
CA ILE A 182 0.39 -2.86 -16.67
C ILE A 182 1.37 -1.79 -16.17
N LYS A 183 0.87 -0.62 -15.72
CA LYS A 183 1.71 0.45 -15.14
C LYS A 183 2.46 -0.02 -13.89
N ILE A 184 1.80 -0.81 -13.04
CA ILE A 184 2.41 -1.39 -11.82
C ILE A 184 3.53 -2.35 -12.19
N ILE A 185 3.32 -3.26 -13.15
CA ILE A 185 4.32 -4.22 -13.62
C ILE A 185 5.55 -3.45 -14.19
N LYS A 186 5.31 -2.42 -15.01
CA LYS A 186 6.37 -1.56 -15.57
C LYS A 186 7.18 -0.84 -14.49
N LYS A 187 6.49 -0.25 -13.48
CA LYS A 187 7.13 0.55 -12.42
C LYS A 187 7.83 -0.29 -11.35
N THR A 188 7.50 -1.58 -11.21
CA THR A 188 8.11 -2.43 -10.19
C THR A 188 9.57 -2.68 -10.53
N LYS A 189 10.48 -2.24 -9.64
CA LYS A 189 11.92 -2.44 -9.78
C LYS A 189 12.33 -3.88 -9.42
N GLY A 190 13.37 -4.38 -10.05
CA GLY A 190 13.92 -5.73 -9.83
C GLY A 190 13.34 -6.79 -10.78
N LYS A 191 13.94 -7.99 -10.77
CA LYS A 191 13.50 -9.12 -11.58
C LYS A 191 12.17 -9.67 -11.06
N LEU A 192 11.22 -9.91 -11.97
CA LEU A 192 9.94 -10.53 -11.62
C LEU A 192 9.97 -12.02 -11.95
N SER A 193 9.39 -12.86 -11.09
CA SER A 193 9.20 -14.29 -11.37
C SER A 193 7.74 -14.63 -11.67
N SER A 194 6.79 -13.89 -11.07
CA SER A 194 5.37 -14.06 -11.40
C SER A 194 4.58 -12.79 -11.11
N VAL A 195 3.45 -12.64 -11.79
CA VAL A 195 2.41 -11.65 -11.53
C VAL A 195 1.13 -12.38 -11.19
N THR A 196 0.56 -12.08 -10.02
CA THR A 196 -0.71 -12.66 -9.55
C THR A 196 -1.73 -11.54 -9.40
N GLY A 197 -2.96 -11.76 -9.86
CA GLY A 197 -4.07 -10.81 -9.75
C GLY A 197 -5.41 -11.54 -9.79
N ASP A 198 -6.50 -10.84 -9.52
CA ASP A 198 -7.84 -11.38 -9.70
C ASP A 198 -8.27 -11.39 -11.19
N ALA A 199 -9.50 -11.79 -11.46
CA ALA A 199 -10.00 -11.92 -12.84
C ALA A 199 -10.10 -10.58 -13.59
N ALA A 200 -10.11 -9.43 -12.91
CA ALA A 200 -10.10 -8.11 -13.56
C ALA A 200 -8.79 -7.85 -14.34
N TYR A 201 -7.72 -8.58 -13.98
CA TYR A 201 -6.44 -8.51 -14.68
C TYR A 201 -6.30 -9.55 -15.80
N ASP A 202 -7.34 -10.31 -16.16
CA ASP A 202 -7.31 -11.30 -17.23
C ASP A 202 -7.38 -10.65 -18.63
N THR A 203 -6.35 -9.93 -19.01
CA THR A 203 -6.24 -9.29 -20.33
C THR A 203 -4.93 -9.65 -21.03
N VAL A 204 -4.95 -9.69 -22.37
CA VAL A 204 -3.76 -9.96 -23.18
C VAL A 204 -2.61 -9.01 -22.80
N GLY A 205 -2.93 -7.71 -22.52
CA GLY A 205 -1.93 -6.71 -22.16
C GLY A 205 -1.18 -7.01 -20.85
N ILE A 206 -1.84 -7.63 -19.87
CA ILE A 206 -1.18 -8.07 -18.63
C ILE A 206 -0.23 -9.23 -18.90
N TYR A 207 -0.64 -10.21 -19.71
CA TYR A 207 0.21 -11.34 -20.09
C TYR A 207 1.43 -10.88 -20.90
N ASP A 208 1.20 -9.99 -21.85
CA ASP A 208 2.23 -9.38 -22.69
C ASP A 208 3.28 -8.63 -21.83
N GLN A 209 2.81 -7.74 -20.97
CA GLN A 209 3.68 -6.97 -20.09
C GLN A 209 4.43 -7.83 -19.06
N ALA A 210 3.81 -8.90 -18.55
CA ALA A 210 4.48 -9.83 -17.67
C ALA A 210 5.56 -10.64 -18.43
N ASN A 211 5.25 -11.04 -19.66
CA ASN A 211 6.18 -11.77 -20.53
C ASN A 211 7.45 -10.95 -20.86
N THR A 212 7.31 -9.65 -21.17
CA THR A 212 8.47 -8.75 -21.37
C THR A 212 9.37 -8.64 -20.15
N ARG A 213 8.87 -8.99 -18.97
CA ARG A 213 9.61 -9.03 -17.69
C ARG A 213 10.04 -10.45 -17.29
N GLY A 214 9.85 -11.45 -18.17
CA GLY A 214 10.14 -12.86 -17.90
C GLY A 214 9.31 -13.45 -16.75
N ALA A 215 8.12 -12.89 -16.48
CA ALA A 215 7.29 -13.26 -15.35
C ALA A 215 6.10 -14.14 -15.78
N ARG A 216 5.85 -15.21 -15.02
CA ARG A 216 4.65 -16.06 -15.20
C ARG A 216 3.42 -15.34 -14.66
N VAL A 217 2.30 -15.38 -15.40
CA VAL A 217 1.01 -14.84 -14.95
C VAL A 217 0.19 -15.90 -14.21
N VAL A 218 -0.38 -15.52 -13.06
CA VAL A 218 -1.27 -16.34 -12.24
C VAL A 218 -2.55 -15.53 -12.01
N VAL A 219 -3.35 -15.42 -13.05
CA VAL A 219 -4.64 -14.71 -13.06
C VAL A 219 -5.72 -15.69 -13.49
N PRO A 220 -6.82 -15.86 -12.73
CA PRO A 220 -7.91 -16.72 -13.16
C PRO A 220 -8.63 -16.07 -14.33
N PRO A 221 -8.93 -16.79 -15.42
CA PRO A 221 -9.71 -16.25 -16.53
C PRO A 221 -11.07 -15.73 -16.04
N THR A 222 -11.65 -14.72 -16.69
CA THR A 222 -13.03 -14.32 -16.44
C THR A 222 -13.98 -15.49 -16.71
N ARG A 223 -15.23 -15.40 -16.25
CA ARG A 223 -16.20 -16.48 -16.51
C ARG A 223 -16.54 -16.61 -17.99
N THR A 224 -16.51 -15.48 -18.70
CA THR A 224 -16.81 -15.36 -20.13
C THR A 224 -15.54 -15.39 -21.01
N ALA A 225 -14.39 -15.75 -20.43
CA ALA A 225 -13.13 -15.77 -21.17
C ALA A 225 -13.17 -16.82 -22.28
N SER A 226 -12.91 -16.39 -23.50
CA SER A 226 -12.69 -17.24 -24.67
C SER A 226 -11.23 -17.16 -25.13
N VAL A 227 -10.81 -18.18 -25.83
CA VAL A 227 -9.50 -18.22 -26.51
C VAL A 227 -9.48 -17.14 -27.60
N SER A 228 -8.48 -16.28 -27.57
CA SER A 228 -8.43 -15.12 -28.46
C SER A 228 -7.77 -15.40 -29.80
N GLY A 229 -6.98 -16.47 -29.89
CA GLY A 229 -6.24 -16.84 -31.10
C GLY A 229 -5.15 -15.86 -31.56
N ARG A 230 -4.90 -14.78 -30.81
CA ARG A 230 -3.92 -13.72 -31.16
C ARG A 230 -2.50 -14.13 -30.79
N LYS A 231 -2.04 -15.24 -31.39
CA LYS A 231 -0.66 -15.73 -31.17
C LYS A 231 0.37 -14.79 -31.81
N PRO A 232 1.60 -14.66 -31.20
CA PRO A 232 2.04 -15.34 -29.96
C PRO A 232 1.56 -14.64 -28.67
N ARG A 233 1.02 -13.43 -28.73
CA ARG A 233 0.71 -12.57 -27.57
C ARG A 233 -0.33 -13.16 -26.62
N SER A 234 -1.35 -13.86 -27.14
CA SER A 234 -2.39 -14.48 -26.32
C SER A 234 -2.04 -15.89 -25.84
N ALA A 235 -0.98 -16.51 -26.35
CA ALA A 235 -0.71 -17.94 -26.15
C ALA A 235 -0.68 -18.38 -24.67
N ALA A 236 -0.11 -17.58 -23.79
CA ALA A 236 -0.03 -17.89 -22.37
C ALA A 236 -1.42 -17.78 -21.67
N ARG A 237 -2.22 -16.78 -22.05
CA ARG A 237 -3.60 -16.62 -21.59
C ARG A 237 -4.49 -17.74 -22.09
N ASP A 238 -4.40 -18.04 -23.39
CA ASP A 238 -5.19 -19.08 -24.03
C ASP A 238 -4.90 -20.48 -23.42
N ARG A 239 -3.63 -20.79 -23.14
CA ARG A 239 -3.25 -21.99 -22.36
C ARG A 239 -3.88 -22.03 -20.96
N THR A 240 -3.97 -20.88 -20.30
CA THR A 240 -4.59 -20.79 -18.96
C THR A 240 -6.10 -21.04 -19.06
N ILE A 241 -6.77 -20.49 -20.06
CA ILE A 241 -8.20 -20.70 -20.33
C ILE A 241 -8.45 -22.20 -20.59
N GLY A 242 -7.71 -22.81 -21.53
CA GLY A 242 -7.82 -24.23 -21.83
C GLY A 242 -7.56 -25.13 -20.63
N ARG A 243 -6.58 -24.81 -19.80
CA ARG A 243 -6.29 -25.56 -18.58
C ARG A 243 -7.43 -25.44 -17.56
N VAL A 244 -7.99 -24.24 -17.35
CA VAL A 244 -9.13 -24.03 -16.47
C VAL A 244 -10.37 -24.79 -16.97
N ALA A 245 -10.63 -24.79 -18.27
CA ALA A 245 -11.70 -25.57 -18.88
C ALA A 245 -11.53 -27.09 -18.63
N LYS A 246 -10.28 -27.61 -18.77
CA LYS A 246 -9.97 -29.03 -18.59
C LYS A 246 -10.06 -29.51 -17.14
N ILE A 247 -9.49 -28.79 -16.17
CA ILE A 247 -9.35 -29.28 -14.78
C ILE A 247 -10.30 -28.59 -13.79
N GLY A 248 -11.03 -27.59 -14.24
CA GLY A 248 -11.91 -26.76 -13.42
C GLY A 248 -11.16 -25.67 -12.63
N ARG A 249 -11.86 -24.57 -12.39
CA ARG A 249 -11.31 -23.35 -11.74
C ARG A 249 -10.77 -23.63 -10.34
N ARG A 250 -11.44 -24.47 -9.54
CA ARG A 250 -11.02 -24.77 -8.15
C ARG A 250 -9.69 -25.50 -8.12
N ARG A 251 -9.52 -26.54 -8.96
CA ARG A 251 -8.27 -27.31 -9.06
C ARG A 251 -7.15 -26.44 -9.60
N TRP A 252 -7.43 -25.60 -10.62
CA TRP A 252 -6.47 -24.67 -11.16
C TRP A 252 -5.97 -23.67 -10.10
N LYS A 253 -6.88 -23.04 -9.33
CA LYS A 253 -6.50 -22.11 -8.25
C LYS A 253 -5.59 -22.78 -7.21
N LYS A 254 -5.86 -24.02 -6.82
CA LYS A 254 -5.04 -24.79 -5.88
C LYS A 254 -3.65 -25.09 -6.45
N GLY A 255 -3.56 -25.56 -7.68
CA GLY A 255 -2.29 -25.95 -8.31
C GLY A 255 -1.45 -24.78 -8.84
N SER A 256 -2.06 -23.63 -9.16
CA SER A 256 -1.35 -22.46 -9.68
C SER A 256 -0.67 -21.60 -8.60
N GLY A 257 -1.02 -21.81 -7.33
CA GLY A 257 -0.58 -20.95 -6.22
C GLY A 257 -1.38 -19.64 -6.09
N TYR A 258 -2.56 -19.57 -6.69
CA TYR A 258 -3.45 -18.39 -6.65
C TYR A 258 -3.86 -17.97 -5.22
N HIS A 259 -3.84 -18.90 -4.25
CA HIS A 259 -4.13 -18.59 -2.84
C HIS A 259 -3.28 -17.46 -2.27
N ARG A 260 -2.14 -17.16 -2.90
CA ARG A 260 -1.28 -16.01 -2.52
C ARG A 260 -1.92 -14.65 -2.79
N GLN A 261 -3.03 -14.59 -3.52
CA GLN A 261 -3.83 -13.36 -3.68
C GLN A 261 -4.24 -12.77 -2.32
N GLY A 262 -4.50 -13.60 -1.32
CA GLY A 262 -4.78 -13.15 0.05
C GLY A 262 -3.69 -12.27 0.68
N VAL A 263 -2.45 -12.31 0.19
CA VAL A 263 -1.36 -11.45 0.70
C VAL A 263 -1.61 -9.97 0.38
N VAL A 264 -2.09 -9.66 -0.83
CA VAL A 264 -2.39 -8.28 -1.21
C VAL A 264 -3.67 -7.79 -0.52
N GLU A 265 -4.66 -8.65 -0.32
CA GLU A 265 -5.87 -8.34 0.45
C GLU A 265 -5.51 -7.97 1.90
N ASN A 266 -4.66 -8.77 2.54
CA ASN A 266 -4.12 -8.47 3.87
C ASN A 266 -3.30 -7.16 3.89
N ALA A 267 -2.56 -6.83 2.83
CA ALA A 267 -1.82 -5.57 2.74
C ALA A 267 -2.78 -4.38 2.63
N LEU A 268 -3.85 -4.49 1.83
CA LEU A 268 -4.90 -3.48 1.73
C LEU A 268 -5.69 -3.32 3.03
N PHE A 269 -6.01 -4.43 3.70
CA PHE A 269 -6.65 -4.39 5.02
C PHE A 269 -5.78 -3.65 6.03
N ARG A 270 -4.48 -3.99 6.12
CA ARG A 270 -3.53 -3.29 7.00
C ARG A 270 -3.41 -1.80 6.65
N TYR A 271 -3.37 -1.47 5.36
CA TYR A 271 -3.38 -0.08 4.91
C TYR A 271 -4.59 0.67 5.47
N LYS A 272 -5.80 0.16 5.22
CA LYS A 272 -7.04 0.78 5.70
C LYS A 272 -7.14 0.84 7.23
N SER A 273 -6.73 -0.22 7.92
CA SER A 273 -6.76 -0.27 9.39
C SER A 273 -5.82 0.75 10.04
N LYS A 274 -4.65 1.00 9.43
CA LYS A 274 -3.64 1.90 10.01
C LYS A 274 -3.77 3.34 9.52
N LEU A 275 -3.96 3.54 8.23
CA LEU A 275 -4.01 4.87 7.62
C LEU A 275 -5.44 5.38 7.41
N GLY A 276 -6.43 4.50 7.49
CA GLY A 276 -7.83 4.79 7.19
C GLY A 276 -8.19 4.50 5.73
N ASP A 277 -9.48 4.50 5.46
CA ASP A 277 -10.08 4.31 4.15
C ASP A 277 -10.44 5.65 3.47
N LYS A 278 -10.15 6.78 4.15
CA LYS A 278 -10.46 8.14 3.70
C LYS A 278 -9.22 8.92 3.31
N LEU A 279 -9.30 9.63 2.19
CA LEU A 279 -8.30 10.59 1.75
C LEU A 279 -8.65 11.98 2.28
N HIS A 280 -7.84 12.50 3.20
CA HIS A 280 -8.08 13.82 3.84
C HIS A 280 -7.68 15.00 2.95
N ALA A 281 -7.23 14.77 1.75
CA ALA A 281 -6.74 15.79 0.84
C ALA A 281 -7.74 16.02 -0.29
N ARG A 282 -8.29 17.22 -0.37
CA ARG A 282 -9.29 17.62 -1.36
C ARG A 282 -8.76 17.82 -2.77
N GLY A 283 -7.47 18.04 -2.96
CA GLY A 283 -6.86 18.26 -4.28
C GLY A 283 -6.08 17.04 -4.79
N PRO A 284 -5.80 16.95 -6.10
CA PRO A 284 -5.04 15.83 -6.68
C PRO A 284 -3.61 15.74 -6.14
N SER A 285 -3.03 16.86 -5.70
CA SER A 285 -1.67 16.92 -5.15
C SER A 285 -1.57 16.40 -3.71
N PRO A 286 -2.43 16.80 -2.76
CA PRO A 286 -2.44 16.28 -1.39
C PRO A 286 -2.81 14.79 -1.30
N ALA A 287 -3.69 14.29 -2.19
CA ALA A 287 -4.00 12.86 -2.28
C ALA A 287 -2.76 12.01 -2.61
N LYS A 288 -1.81 12.56 -3.38
CA LYS A 288 -0.51 11.92 -3.65
C LYS A 288 0.37 11.83 -2.40
N VAL A 289 0.31 12.79 -1.50
CA VAL A 289 1.11 12.81 -0.26
C VAL A 289 0.58 11.78 0.75
N VAL A 290 -0.72 11.70 0.95
CA VAL A 290 -1.33 10.69 1.84
C VAL A 290 -1.01 9.28 1.36
N ASN A 291 -1.01 9.07 0.04
CA ASN A 291 -0.65 7.78 -0.55
C ASN A 291 0.87 7.48 -0.49
N ARG A 292 1.72 8.51 -0.28
CA ARG A 292 3.17 8.37 -0.16
C ARG A 292 3.64 7.99 1.26
N GLY A 293 2.81 8.17 2.28
CA GLY A 293 3.05 7.67 3.63
C GLY A 293 3.03 6.13 3.74
N GLY A 294 2.64 5.42 2.68
CA GLY A 294 2.65 3.96 2.60
C GLY A 294 4.00 3.29 2.84
N PRO A 295 5.16 3.84 2.41
CA PRO A 295 6.47 3.22 2.66
C PRO A 295 6.96 3.36 4.09
N ALA A 296 6.68 4.46 4.76
CA ALA A 296 7.06 4.63 6.17
C ALA A 296 6.31 3.62 7.06
N GLY A 297 5.01 3.41 6.80
CA GLY A 297 4.24 2.32 7.40
C GLY A 297 4.76 0.93 7.04
N SER A 298 5.29 0.75 5.81
CA SER A 298 5.87 -0.52 5.35
C SER A 298 7.21 -0.83 6.02
N ILE A 299 8.04 0.16 6.29
CA ILE A 299 9.31 0.01 7.01
C ILE A 299 9.06 -0.42 8.46
N PHE A 300 8.04 0.14 9.11
CA PHE A 300 7.64 -0.25 10.46
C PHE A 300 7.18 -1.71 10.55
N PHE A 301 6.46 -2.20 9.53
CA PHE A 301 5.98 -3.59 9.49
C PHE A 301 7.03 -4.62 9.07
N ALA A 302 8.07 -4.25 8.31
CA ALA A 302 9.11 -5.18 7.89
C ALA A 302 10.02 -5.62 9.04
N ARG A 303 10.27 -4.75 10.02
CA ARG A 303 11.16 -5.05 11.15
C ARG A 303 10.57 -6.05 12.14
N GLN A 304 9.24 -6.15 12.25
CA GLN A 304 8.58 -7.09 13.17
C GLN A 304 8.49 -8.54 12.66
N ARG A 305 8.76 -8.82 11.37
CA ARG A 305 8.66 -10.19 10.82
C ARG A 305 9.94 -11.02 10.88
N ARG A 306 11.05 -10.51 11.43
CA ARG A 306 12.34 -11.23 11.40
C ARG A 306 12.63 -12.11 12.62
N ARG A 307 11.67 -12.36 13.49
CA ARG A 307 11.89 -13.28 14.62
C ARG A 307 10.72 -14.23 14.80
N THR A 308 10.58 -15.23 13.96
CA THR A 308 10.05 -16.57 14.31
C THR A 308 10.19 -17.46 13.08
N THR A 309 11.40 -17.86 12.79
CA THR A 309 11.72 -19.13 12.16
C THR A 309 13.05 -19.57 12.74
N THR A 310 13.01 -20.16 13.91
CA THR A 310 13.97 -21.15 14.37
C THR A 310 13.14 -22.31 14.84
N GLY A 311 13.16 -23.34 14.10
CA GLY A 311 13.67 -24.66 14.25
C GLY A 311 12.87 -25.52 15.23
N SER A 312 12.32 -26.44 14.79
CA SER A 312 12.43 -27.90 14.76
C SER A 312 11.12 -28.56 14.37
#